data_ea003bffc9bcd84259150efabb103f32
#
_entry.id   ea003bffc9bcd84259150efabb103f32
#
_cell.length_a   1.000
_cell.length_b   1.000
_cell.length_c   1.000
_cell.angle_alpha   90.00
_cell.angle_beta   90.00
_cell.angle_gamma   90.00
#
_symmetry.space_group_name_H-M   'P 1'
#
loop_
_entity.id
_entity.type
_entity.pdbx_description
1 polymer ?
#
loop_
_entity_poly.entity_id
_entity_poly.type
_entity_poly.pdbx_seq_one_letter_code
_entity_poly.pdbx_strand_id
1 'polypeptide(L)'
;MKSLSMADLAQAAGVGKATVSLALRNDPRIRESTRRRIQALAKKMGYRANPMVALVMGQLRSSSNTKYRGSFALIGLQITKSLAEQNHTFRSLLRGFENRATALGYQVDHFWADDPLLQANPKLPDVLQARGIQGVAFLGLPSKGTLPSWTESIISHQVSVVLGTRPSSPAIHCSSNDQYTTSFDAVRQLHALGKKRPALILSQAIDSLLTGRFSAAFLQSQTSTGEPLHKIAERIWWFQPGDQSSFLEWFAQTKPDSLLTTHLEIAPWLKNAKTSLPALAHLDWDPSMTGWAGMNQNNETVGANAVDLLSSHLMRGEHGLPLSAKVLQVESQWVDGASLNPKLFFSNKSFSA
;
A
#
# COMPACT_ATOMS: atom_id res chain seq x y z
N MET A 1 30.68 20.91 -27.03
CA MET A 1 30.96 19.49 -27.25
C MET A 1 29.64 18.81 -27.70
N LYS A 2 29.67 18.13 -28.86
CA LYS A 2 28.47 17.42 -29.40
C LYS A 2 28.15 16.24 -28.47
N SER A 3 26.97 16.19 -27.89
CA SER A 3 26.57 15.06 -27.04
C SER A 3 26.45 13.81 -27.90
N LEU A 4 27.04 12.70 -27.45
CA LEU A 4 27.05 11.43 -28.15
C LEU A 4 25.62 10.89 -28.28
N SER A 5 25.19 10.56 -29.50
CA SER A 5 23.85 10.08 -29.77
C SER A 5 23.78 8.54 -29.77
N MET A 6 22.59 7.97 -29.63
CA MET A 6 22.37 6.53 -29.80
C MET A 6 22.75 6.03 -31.21
N ALA A 7 22.71 6.93 -32.22
CA ALA A 7 23.15 6.62 -33.57
C ALA A 7 24.65 6.41 -33.65
N ASP A 8 25.43 7.27 -32.99
CA ASP A 8 26.89 7.17 -32.95
C ASP A 8 27.32 5.88 -32.23
N LEU A 9 26.64 5.51 -31.15
CA LEU A 9 26.88 4.25 -30.47
C LEU A 9 26.50 3.02 -31.31
N ALA A 10 25.42 3.10 -32.06
CA ALA A 10 24.98 2.04 -32.98
C ALA A 10 25.99 1.83 -34.12
N GLN A 11 26.47 2.92 -34.68
CA GLN A 11 27.51 2.90 -35.71
C GLN A 11 28.82 2.30 -35.19
N ALA A 12 29.28 2.76 -34.01
CA ALA A 12 30.47 2.24 -33.37
C ALA A 12 30.35 0.76 -32.96
N ALA A 13 29.19 0.30 -32.60
CA ALA A 13 28.91 -1.09 -32.25
C ALA A 13 28.66 -2.02 -33.48
N GLY A 14 28.50 -1.47 -34.68
CA GLY A 14 28.16 -2.20 -35.89
C GLY A 14 26.78 -2.89 -35.85
N VAL A 15 25.81 -2.28 -35.17
CA VAL A 15 24.45 -2.82 -35.00
C VAL A 15 23.39 -1.75 -35.17
N GLY A 16 22.14 -2.14 -35.37
CA GLY A 16 21.04 -1.18 -35.47
C GLY A 16 20.73 -0.47 -34.15
N LYS A 17 20.15 0.74 -34.22
CA LYS A 17 19.72 1.53 -33.04
C LYS A 17 18.78 0.72 -32.13
N ALA A 18 17.90 -0.10 -32.67
CA ALA A 18 17.01 -0.98 -31.92
C ALA A 18 17.80 -1.97 -31.06
N THR A 19 18.84 -2.60 -31.61
CA THR A 19 19.71 -3.54 -30.90
C THR A 19 20.48 -2.85 -29.76
N VAL A 20 20.99 -1.63 -29.99
CA VAL A 20 21.64 -0.83 -28.95
C VAL A 20 20.65 -0.51 -27.84
N SER A 21 19.45 -0.06 -28.19
CA SER A 21 18.40 0.28 -27.22
C SER A 21 18.01 -0.92 -26.35
N LEU A 22 17.88 -2.10 -26.94
CA LEU A 22 17.57 -3.34 -26.22
C LEU A 22 18.75 -3.78 -25.34
N ALA A 23 19.98 -3.71 -25.83
CA ALA A 23 21.18 -4.10 -25.09
C ALA A 23 21.43 -3.20 -23.85
N LEU A 24 21.21 -1.89 -23.99
CA LEU A 24 21.35 -0.95 -22.86
C LEU A 24 20.28 -1.14 -21.77
N ARG A 25 19.12 -1.74 -22.13
CA ARG A 25 18.02 -2.07 -21.19
C ARG A 25 18.08 -3.50 -20.66
N ASN A 26 19.16 -4.23 -20.91
CA ASN A 26 19.33 -5.64 -20.52
C ASN A 26 18.27 -6.61 -21.10
N ASP A 27 17.68 -6.28 -22.26
CA ASP A 27 16.64 -7.09 -22.86
C ASP A 27 17.18 -8.51 -23.20
N PRO A 28 16.48 -9.59 -22.75
CA PRO A 28 16.94 -10.97 -22.93
C PRO A 28 16.95 -11.42 -24.41
N ARG A 29 16.24 -10.73 -25.30
CA ARG A 29 16.26 -11.01 -26.75
C ARG A 29 17.64 -10.74 -27.38
N ILE A 30 18.50 -10.00 -26.70
CA ILE A 30 19.89 -9.76 -27.15
C ILE A 30 20.83 -10.74 -26.42
N ARG A 31 21.62 -11.49 -27.20
CA ARG A 31 22.62 -12.43 -26.66
C ARG A 31 23.51 -11.72 -25.63
N GLU A 32 23.82 -12.39 -24.55
CA GLU A 32 24.59 -11.80 -23.43
C GLU A 32 25.93 -11.22 -23.87
N SER A 33 26.67 -11.91 -24.75
CA SER A 33 27.93 -11.43 -25.29
C SER A 33 27.80 -10.10 -26.05
N THR A 34 26.76 -9.96 -26.85
CA THR A 34 26.45 -8.72 -27.59
C THR A 34 26.03 -7.61 -26.64
N ARG A 35 25.22 -7.94 -25.64
CA ARG A 35 24.77 -6.99 -24.62
C ARG A 35 25.94 -6.41 -23.83
N ARG A 36 26.82 -7.28 -23.30
CA ARG A 36 28.03 -6.86 -22.57
C ARG A 36 28.95 -6.01 -23.43
N ARG A 37 29.14 -6.38 -24.72
CA ARG A 37 29.99 -5.61 -25.66
C ARG A 37 29.42 -4.20 -25.87
N ILE A 38 28.12 -4.06 -26.09
CA ILE A 38 27.49 -2.74 -26.31
C ILE A 38 27.52 -1.88 -25.03
N GLN A 39 27.29 -2.46 -23.87
CA GLN A 39 27.36 -1.74 -22.59
C GLN A 39 28.79 -1.25 -22.28
N ALA A 40 29.79 -2.08 -22.51
CA ALA A 40 31.17 -1.71 -22.35
C ALA A 40 31.60 -0.56 -23.32
N LEU A 41 31.12 -0.64 -24.58
CA LEU A 41 31.36 0.41 -25.57
C LEU A 41 30.66 1.72 -25.19
N ALA A 42 29.41 1.66 -24.70
CA ALA A 42 28.68 2.84 -24.22
C ALA A 42 29.45 3.52 -23.05
N LYS A 43 29.94 2.74 -22.09
CA LYS A 43 30.76 3.24 -20.99
C LYS A 43 32.07 3.86 -21.48
N LYS A 44 32.76 3.21 -22.42
CA LYS A 44 34.04 3.71 -23.01
C LYS A 44 33.82 5.00 -23.77
N MET A 45 32.74 5.15 -24.49
CA MET A 45 32.41 6.35 -25.28
C MET A 45 31.77 7.46 -24.42
N GLY A 46 31.47 7.23 -23.14
CA GLY A 46 30.81 8.21 -22.28
C GLY A 46 29.37 8.47 -22.64
N TYR A 47 28.70 7.52 -23.34
CA TYR A 47 27.30 7.64 -23.69
C TYR A 47 26.43 7.59 -22.43
N ARG A 48 25.60 8.60 -22.24
CA ARG A 48 24.54 8.63 -21.22
C ARG A 48 23.19 8.73 -21.91
N ALA A 49 22.30 7.79 -21.62
CA ALA A 49 20.93 7.86 -22.09
C ALA A 49 20.29 9.17 -21.58
N ASN A 50 19.75 9.97 -22.48
CA ASN A 50 19.09 11.22 -22.09
C ASN A 50 17.71 10.90 -21.49
N PRO A 51 17.47 11.18 -20.18
CA PRO A 51 16.18 10.91 -19.55
C PRO A 51 15.01 11.64 -20.21
N MET A 52 15.26 12.84 -20.78
CA MET A 52 14.26 13.63 -21.50
C MET A 52 13.79 12.94 -22.80
N VAL A 53 14.70 12.27 -23.50
CA VAL A 53 14.33 11.51 -24.71
C VAL A 53 13.44 10.32 -24.34
N ALA A 54 13.72 9.64 -23.22
CA ALA A 54 12.88 8.58 -22.73
C ALA A 54 11.48 9.10 -22.32
N LEU A 55 11.42 10.27 -21.70
CA LEU A 55 10.17 10.95 -21.31
C LEU A 55 9.36 11.38 -22.55
N VAL A 56 9.98 12.03 -23.52
CA VAL A 56 9.33 12.47 -24.78
C VAL A 56 8.85 11.28 -25.59
N MET A 57 9.64 10.22 -25.70
CA MET A 57 9.21 8.97 -26.37
C MET A 57 8.13 8.23 -25.57
N GLY A 58 8.04 8.44 -24.27
CA GLY A 58 6.93 8.02 -23.41
C GLY A 58 5.65 8.80 -23.76
N GLN A 59 5.74 10.13 -23.82
CA GLN A 59 4.63 11.03 -24.16
C GLN A 59 4.12 10.84 -25.59
N LEU A 60 5.01 10.71 -26.58
CA LEU A 60 4.62 10.40 -27.98
C LEU A 60 3.90 9.05 -28.12
N ARG A 61 4.16 8.11 -27.23
CA ARG A 61 3.43 6.85 -27.16
C ARG A 61 2.09 6.97 -26.43
N SER A 62 1.92 7.95 -25.55
CA SER A 62 0.69 8.21 -24.81
C SER A 62 -0.32 9.09 -25.54
N SER A 63 0.12 9.83 -26.56
CA SER A 63 -0.75 10.75 -27.33
C SER A 63 -1.59 10.09 -28.45
N SER A 64 -1.47 8.79 -28.68
CA SER A 64 -2.32 8.05 -29.59
C SER A 64 -2.94 6.85 -28.88
N ASN A 65 -4.24 6.93 -28.55
CA ASN A 65 -5.10 5.85 -28.08
C ASN A 65 -4.36 4.88 -27.13
N THR A 66 -4.78 4.71 -25.89
CA THR A 66 -4.14 3.86 -24.87
C THR A 66 -3.79 2.48 -25.46
N LYS A 67 -2.62 2.37 -26.12
CA LYS A 67 -2.18 1.10 -26.69
C LYS A 67 -1.90 0.15 -25.54
N TYR A 68 -2.53 -1.01 -25.57
CA TYR A 68 -2.24 -2.14 -24.68
C TYR A 68 -0.73 -2.35 -24.56
N ARG A 69 -0.21 -2.29 -23.33
CA ARG A 69 1.21 -2.47 -23.02
C ARG A 69 1.52 -3.84 -22.44
N GLY A 70 0.53 -4.50 -21.87
CA GLY A 70 0.66 -5.79 -21.19
C GLY A 70 -0.34 -5.92 -20.05
N SER A 71 -0.15 -6.95 -19.25
CA SER A 71 -0.98 -7.21 -18.06
C SER A 71 -0.14 -7.27 -16.79
N PHE A 72 -0.75 -6.81 -15.70
CA PHE A 72 -0.29 -7.05 -14.34
C PHE A 72 -1.21 -8.06 -13.67
N ALA A 73 -0.69 -8.84 -12.72
CA ALA A 73 -1.51 -9.63 -11.82
C ALA A 73 -1.62 -8.94 -10.46
N LEU A 74 -2.81 -8.99 -9.88
CA LEU A 74 -3.03 -8.69 -8.48
C LEU A 74 -3.41 -9.99 -7.77
N ILE A 75 -2.60 -10.41 -6.80
CA ILE A 75 -2.75 -11.67 -6.09
C ILE A 75 -3.13 -11.40 -4.64
N GLY A 76 -4.36 -11.73 -4.26
CA GLY A 76 -4.86 -11.71 -2.89
C GLY A 76 -4.37 -12.94 -2.13
N LEU A 77 -3.34 -12.78 -1.26
CA LEU A 77 -2.72 -13.92 -0.55
C LEU A 77 -3.66 -14.57 0.47
N GLN A 78 -4.40 -13.76 1.23
CA GLN A 78 -5.44 -14.19 2.18
C GLN A 78 -6.75 -13.43 1.98
N ILE A 79 -6.88 -12.75 0.87
CA ILE A 79 -8.04 -11.93 0.53
C ILE A 79 -8.88 -12.68 -0.48
N THR A 80 -10.11 -13.02 -0.10
CA THR A 80 -11.13 -13.54 -1.01
C THR A 80 -11.73 -12.39 -1.83
N LYS A 81 -12.36 -12.72 -2.95
CA LYS A 81 -13.07 -11.72 -3.77
C LYS A 81 -14.13 -10.98 -2.94
N SER A 82 -14.92 -11.71 -2.16
CA SER A 82 -15.96 -11.14 -1.30
C SER A 82 -15.39 -10.16 -0.27
N LEU A 83 -14.28 -10.51 0.40
CA LEU A 83 -13.62 -9.62 1.36
C LEU A 83 -13.09 -8.36 0.67
N ALA A 84 -12.50 -8.49 -0.51
CA ALA A 84 -12.00 -7.37 -1.28
C ALA A 84 -13.10 -6.38 -1.68
N GLU A 85 -14.31 -6.88 -1.97
CA GLU A 85 -15.48 -6.08 -2.33
C GLU A 85 -16.16 -5.43 -1.13
N GLN A 86 -16.17 -6.07 0.03
CA GLN A 86 -16.85 -5.60 1.24
C GLN A 86 -15.99 -4.64 2.07
N ASN A 87 -14.69 -4.84 2.13
CA ASN A 87 -13.80 -4.01 2.93
C ASN A 87 -13.41 -2.73 2.18
N HIS A 88 -13.66 -1.56 2.78
CA HIS A 88 -13.41 -0.26 2.16
C HIS A 88 -11.92 -0.02 1.83
N THR A 89 -11.01 -0.48 2.69
CA THR A 89 -9.56 -0.35 2.48
C THR A 89 -9.14 -1.07 1.21
N PHE A 90 -9.53 -2.36 1.09
CA PHE A 90 -9.19 -3.15 -0.10
C PHE A 90 -9.84 -2.61 -1.36
N ARG A 91 -11.13 -2.21 -1.31
CA ARG A 91 -11.79 -1.57 -2.46
C ARG A 91 -11.04 -0.35 -2.96
N SER A 92 -10.60 0.52 -2.05
CA SER A 92 -9.89 1.75 -2.41
C SER A 92 -8.50 1.45 -2.95
N LEU A 93 -7.75 0.52 -2.36
CA LEU A 93 -6.46 0.03 -2.88
C LEU A 93 -6.60 -0.53 -4.31
N LEU A 94 -7.60 -1.38 -4.53
CA LEU A 94 -7.89 -1.99 -5.83
C LEU A 94 -8.25 -0.93 -6.87
N ARG A 95 -9.17 -0.02 -6.54
CA ARG A 95 -9.59 1.06 -7.43
C ARG A 95 -8.41 1.92 -7.87
N GLY A 96 -7.53 2.30 -6.94
CA GLY A 96 -6.32 3.05 -7.26
C GLY A 96 -5.37 2.27 -8.16
N PHE A 97 -5.17 1.00 -7.89
CA PHE A 97 -4.34 0.11 -8.69
C PHE A 97 -4.89 -0.05 -10.12
N GLU A 98 -6.17 -0.38 -10.26
CA GLU A 98 -6.82 -0.60 -11.56
C GLU A 98 -6.87 0.67 -12.41
N ASN A 99 -7.27 1.79 -11.81
CA ASN A 99 -7.33 3.09 -12.51
C ASN A 99 -5.95 3.49 -13.02
N ARG A 100 -4.90 3.31 -12.21
CA ARG A 100 -3.54 3.64 -12.61
C ARG A 100 -3.00 2.70 -13.67
N ALA A 101 -3.23 1.39 -13.55
CA ALA A 101 -2.85 0.40 -14.56
C ALA A 101 -3.50 0.74 -15.91
N THR A 102 -4.81 0.98 -15.91
CA THR A 102 -5.56 1.37 -17.12
C THR A 102 -5.01 2.66 -17.74
N ALA A 103 -4.75 3.69 -16.94
CA ALA A 103 -4.18 4.95 -17.41
C ALA A 103 -2.79 4.78 -18.05
N LEU A 104 -2.01 3.79 -17.62
CA LEU A 104 -0.73 3.43 -18.21
C LEU A 104 -0.81 2.42 -19.37
N GLY A 105 -2.02 1.92 -19.69
CA GLY A 105 -2.27 0.95 -20.78
C GLY A 105 -2.05 -0.51 -20.37
N TYR A 106 -2.09 -0.82 -19.07
CA TYR A 106 -2.03 -2.19 -18.57
C TYR A 106 -3.42 -2.71 -18.21
N GLN A 107 -3.66 -3.99 -18.47
CA GLN A 107 -4.79 -4.74 -17.91
C GLN A 107 -4.40 -5.35 -16.57
N VAL A 108 -5.41 -5.66 -15.75
CA VAL A 108 -5.20 -6.28 -14.43
C VAL A 108 -5.96 -7.60 -14.37
N ASP A 109 -5.23 -8.68 -14.14
CA ASP A 109 -5.78 -10.00 -13.85
C ASP A 109 -5.78 -10.20 -12.32
N HIS A 110 -6.93 -10.60 -11.75
CA HIS A 110 -7.06 -10.85 -10.32
C HIS A 110 -7.00 -12.35 -10.02
N PHE A 111 -6.29 -12.68 -8.94
CA PHE A 111 -6.21 -14.03 -8.37
C PHE A 111 -6.49 -13.93 -6.88
N TRP A 112 -7.61 -14.51 -6.43
CA TRP A 112 -8.05 -14.42 -5.05
C TRP A 112 -7.71 -15.67 -4.25
N ALA A 113 -7.67 -15.56 -2.91
CA ALA A 113 -7.34 -16.69 -2.02
C ALA A 113 -8.27 -17.89 -2.18
N ASP A 114 -9.52 -17.65 -2.61
CA ASP A 114 -10.53 -18.67 -2.92
C ASP A 114 -10.53 -19.14 -4.38
N ASP A 115 -9.62 -18.62 -5.23
CA ASP A 115 -9.47 -19.07 -6.62
C ASP A 115 -8.80 -20.46 -6.66
N PRO A 116 -9.40 -21.44 -7.37
CA PRO A 116 -8.78 -22.75 -7.57
C PRO A 116 -7.37 -22.71 -8.16
N LEU A 117 -7.05 -21.72 -9.00
CA LEU A 117 -5.71 -21.54 -9.56
C LEU A 117 -4.69 -21.14 -8.47
N LEU A 118 -5.09 -20.33 -7.51
CA LEU A 118 -4.22 -19.95 -6.40
C LEU A 118 -4.04 -21.11 -5.41
N GLN A 119 -5.08 -21.92 -5.21
CA GLN A 119 -5.01 -23.13 -4.37
C GLN A 119 -4.11 -24.21 -4.99
N ALA A 120 -4.02 -24.27 -6.33
CA ALA A 120 -3.15 -25.16 -7.10
C ALA A 120 -1.76 -24.54 -7.36
N ASN A 121 -1.17 -23.89 -6.38
CA ASN A 121 0.05 -23.07 -6.41
C ASN A 121 1.13 -23.41 -7.47
N PRO A 122 1.52 -24.68 -7.70
CA PRO A 122 2.63 -25.00 -8.62
C PRO A 122 2.38 -24.58 -10.07
N LYS A 123 1.11 -24.41 -10.46
CA LYS A 123 0.73 -24.05 -11.84
C LYS A 123 0.61 -22.55 -12.07
N LEU A 124 0.58 -21.74 -11.01
CA LEU A 124 0.36 -20.31 -11.13
C LEU A 124 1.45 -19.59 -11.94
N PRO A 125 2.77 -19.85 -11.75
CA PRO A 125 3.81 -19.22 -12.56
C PRO A 125 3.61 -19.47 -14.07
N ASP A 126 3.25 -20.69 -14.47
CA ASP A 126 3.00 -21.04 -15.87
C ASP A 126 1.78 -20.29 -16.43
N VAL A 127 0.72 -20.15 -15.61
CA VAL A 127 -0.48 -19.37 -15.99
C VAL A 127 -0.13 -17.91 -16.17
N LEU A 128 0.66 -17.30 -15.27
CA LEU A 128 1.10 -15.92 -15.39
C LEU A 128 1.91 -15.71 -16.66
N GLN A 129 2.82 -16.63 -16.96
CA GLN A 129 3.63 -16.59 -18.18
C GLN A 129 2.77 -16.74 -19.45
N ALA A 130 1.86 -17.71 -19.48
CA ALA A 130 0.98 -17.96 -20.61
C ALA A 130 0.04 -16.77 -20.90
N ARG A 131 -0.38 -16.03 -19.87
CA ARG A 131 -1.18 -14.80 -20.00
C ARG A 131 -0.35 -13.56 -20.32
N GLY A 132 0.97 -13.67 -20.44
CA GLY A 132 1.86 -12.53 -20.68
C GLY A 132 1.89 -11.50 -19.54
N ILE A 133 1.65 -11.95 -18.31
CA ILE A 133 1.72 -11.11 -17.11
C ILE A 133 3.16 -10.65 -16.92
N GLN A 134 3.37 -9.34 -16.83
CA GLN A 134 4.70 -8.72 -16.76
C GLN A 134 5.11 -8.31 -15.35
N GLY A 135 4.15 -8.11 -14.48
CA GLY A 135 4.40 -7.73 -13.09
C GLY A 135 3.28 -8.19 -12.17
N VAL A 136 3.62 -8.37 -10.90
CA VAL A 136 2.73 -8.94 -9.88
C VAL A 136 2.68 -8.04 -8.65
N ALA A 137 1.48 -7.72 -8.18
CA ALA A 137 1.24 -7.09 -6.89
C ALA A 137 0.63 -8.12 -5.92
N PHE A 138 1.24 -8.29 -4.75
CA PHE A 138 0.71 -9.12 -3.68
C PHE A 138 -0.06 -8.26 -2.67
N LEU A 139 -1.28 -8.66 -2.33
CA LEU A 139 -2.18 -7.99 -1.38
C LEU A 139 -2.58 -8.93 -0.25
N GLY A 140 -2.66 -8.42 0.97
CA GLY A 140 -3.15 -9.19 2.13
C GLY A 140 -2.14 -10.21 2.66
N LEU A 141 -1.06 -9.71 3.26
CA LEU A 141 -0.03 -10.56 3.87
C LEU A 141 -0.61 -11.46 4.97
N PRO A 142 -0.08 -12.69 5.12
CA PRO A 142 -0.36 -13.54 6.28
C PRO A 142 -0.01 -12.86 7.61
N SER A 143 -0.61 -13.32 8.70
CA SER A 143 -0.46 -12.75 10.05
C SER A 143 0.99 -12.61 10.55
N LYS A 144 1.91 -13.44 10.03
CA LYS A 144 3.35 -13.33 10.30
C LYS A 144 4.04 -12.21 9.52
N GLY A 145 3.34 -11.54 8.61
CA GLY A 145 3.90 -10.49 7.76
C GLY A 145 4.94 -10.98 6.75
N THR A 146 4.99 -12.28 6.46
CA THR A 146 5.91 -12.89 5.49
C THR A 146 5.18 -13.33 4.23
N LEU A 147 5.82 -13.20 3.09
CA LEU A 147 5.31 -13.79 1.85
C LEU A 147 5.41 -15.32 1.92
N PRO A 148 4.38 -16.05 1.47
CA PRO A 148 4.43 -17.51 1.38
C PRO A 148 5.55 -17.98 0.44
N SER A 149 6.20 -19.12 0.76
CA SER A 149 7.33 -19.66 -0.01
C SER A 149 7.01 -19.91 -1.50
N TRP A 150 5.77 -20.26 -1.82
CA TRP A 150 5.36 -20.47 -3.21
C TRP A 150 5.45 -19.20 -4.08
N THR A 151 5.50 -18.00 -3.48
CA THR A 151 5.67 -16.73 -4.21
C THR A 151 7.09 -16.54 -4.74
N GLU A 152 8.08 -17.28 -4.23
CA GLU A 152 9.49 -17.17 -4.62
C GLU A 152 9.71 -17.42 -6.12
N SER A 153 9.02 -18.42 -6.70
CA SER A 153 9.09 -18.73 -8.12
C SER A 153 8.52 -17.58 -8.98
N ILE A 154 7.48 -16.90 -8.50
CA ILE A 154 6.91 -15.72 -9.16
C ILE A 154 7.88 -14.55 -9.08
N ILE A 155 8.37 -14.24 -7.88
CA ILE A 155 9.26 -13.12 -7.62
C ILE A 155 10.55 -13.24 -8.45
N SER A 156 11.10 -14.45 -8.61
CA SER A 156 12.35 -14.67 -9.36
C SER A 156 12.23 -14.36 -10.86
N HIS A 157 11.03 -14.46 -11.44
CA HIS A 157 10.81 -14.29 -12.88
C HIS A 157 10.01 -13.03 -13.25
N GLN A 158 9.30 -12.43 -12.27
CA GLN A 158 8.40 -11.31 -12.49
C GLN A 158 8.84 -10.10 -11.70
N VAL A 159 8.58 -8.90 -12.22
CA VAL A 159 8.62 -7.68 -11.40
C VAL A 159 7.53 -7.81 -10.34
N SER A 160 7.89 -7.68 -9.07
CA SER A 160 6.95 -7.93 -7.99
C SER A 160 6.98 -6.82 -6.94
N VAL A 161 5.79 -6.46 -6.42
CA VAL A 161 5.62 -5.49 -5.33
C VAL A 161 4.62 -6.03 -4.31
N VAL A 162 4.66 -5.51 -3.08
CA VAL A 162 3.61 -5.71 -2.09
C VAL A 162 2.77 -4.45 -1.96
N LEU A 163 1.46 -4.61 -1.88
CA LEU A 163 0.48 -3.53 -1.78
C LEU A 163 -0.17 -3.53 -0.39
N GLY A 164 -0.19 -2.36 0.24
CA GLY A 164 -0.91 -2.07 1.48
C GLY A 164 -0.10 -2.29 2.75
N THR A 165 0.64 -3.38 2.86
CA THR A 165 1.38 -3.72 4.08
C THR A 165 2.83 -4.07 3.78
N ARG A 166 3.79 -3.47 4.48
CA ARG A 166 5.19 -3.78 4.31
C ARG A 166 5.50 -5.20 4.82
N PRO A 167 6.06 -6.10 3.97
CA PRO A 167 6.44 -7.43 4.42
C PRO A 167 7.68 -7.39 5.32
N SER A 168 7.74 -8.30 6.28
CA SER A 168 8.92 -8.53 7.11
C SER A 168 10.00 -9.33 6.36
N SER A 169 9.56 -10.26 5.48
CA SER A 169 10.43 -11.10 4.65
C SER A 169 9.64 -11.66 3.45
N PRO A 170 10.26 -11.83 2.28
CA PRO A 170 11.56 -11.25 1.90
C PRO A 170 11.48 -9.72 1.75
N ALA A 171 12.65 -9.06 1.72
CA ALA A 171 12.71 -7.63 1.42
C ALA A 171 12.38 -7.38 -0.05
N ILE A 172 11.19 -6.87 -0.32
CA ILE A 172 10.64 -6.60 -1.66
C ILE A 172 10.06 -5.18 -1.70
N HIS A 173 9.95 -4.58 -2.88
CA HIS A 173 9.33 -3.27 -3.04
C HIS A 173 7.90 -3.26 -2.53
N CYS A 174 7.51 -2.16 -1.89
CA CYS A 174 6.20 -2.04 -1.26
C CYS A 174 5.63 -0.63 -1.43
N SER A 175 4.32 -0.55 -1.67
CA SER A 175 3.53 0.67 -1.51
C SER A 175 2.58 0.48 -0.34
N SER A 176 2.62 1.36 0.65
CA SER A 176 1.83 1.25 1.88
C SER A 176 1.40 2.61 2.41
N ASN A 177 0.49 2.62 3.36
CA ASN A 177 0.19 3.79 4.18
C ASN A 177 1.29 4.02 5.21
N ASP A 178 1.44 5.25 5.69
CA ASP A 178 2.25 5.55 6.86
C ASP A 178 1.40 5.49 8.13
N GLN A 179 1.22 4.29 8.66
CA GLN A 179 0.40 4.06 9.84
C GLN A 179 0.97 4.74 11.10
N TYR A 180 2.30 4.90 11.16
CA TYR A 180 2.93 5.60 12.28
C TYR A 180 2.50 7.08 12.30
N THR A 181 2.74 7.79 11.20
CA THR A 181 2.36 9.21 11.07
C THR A 181 0.84 9.38 11.19
N THR A 182 0.05 8.44 10.63
CA THR A 182 -1.42 8.43 10.77
C THR A 182 -1.87 8.48 12.24
N SER A 183 -1.36 7.58 13.08
CA SER A 183 -1.74 7.52 14.50
C SER A 183 -1.19 8.73 15.28
N PHE A 184 0.04 9.13 14.99
CA PHE A 184 0.68 10.28 15.63
C PHE A 184 -0.09 11.58 15.38
N ASP A 185 -0.42 11.85 14.11
CA ASP A 185 -1.15 13.05 13.73
C ASP A 185 -2.61 13.02 14.17
N ALA A 186 -3.26 11.85 14.21
CA ALA A 186 -4.59 11.72 14.77
C ALA A 186 -4.64 12.17 16.25
N VAL A 187 -3.66 11.75 17.05
CA VAL A 187 -3.55 12.20 18.45
C VAL A 187 -3.30 13.71 18.52
N ARG A 188 -2.41 14.25 17.67
CA ARG A 188 -2.16 15.70 17.61
C ARG A 188 -3.43 16.49 17.29
N GLN A 189 -4.24 16.03 16.34
CA GLN A 189 -5.52 16.66 16.00
C GLN A 189 -6.48 16.63 17.19
N LEU A 190 -6.61 15.50 17.89
CA LEU A 190 -7.43 15.43 19.10
C LEU A 190 -6.95 16.40 20.19
N HIS A 191 -5.64 16.51 20.42
CA HIS A 191 -5.09 17.48 21.37
C HIS A 191 -5.37 18.93 20.94
N ALA A 192 -5.25 19.26 19.65
CA ALA A 192 -5.60 20.57 19.12
C ALA A 192 -7.09 20.93 19.34
N LEU A 193 -7.96 19.90 19.34
CA LEU A 193 -9.38 20.02 19.67
C LEU A 193 -9.67 20.02 21.19
N GLY A 194 -8.63 20.10 22.03
CA GLY A 194 -8.74 20.19 23.49
C GLY A 194 -8.95 18.84 24.19
N LYS A 195 -8.83 17.71 23.48
CA LYS A 195 -8.90 16.38 24.11
C LYS A 195 -7.59 16.09 24.83
N LYS A 196 -7.69 15.66 26.08
CA LYS A 196 -6.52 15.46 26.96
C LYS A 196 -6.19 14.01 27.24
N ARG A 197 -7.16 13.12 27.04
CA ARG A 197 -7.05 11.69 27.37
C ARG A 197 -7.51 10.80 26.19
N PRO A 198 -6.82 10.88 25.04
CA PRO A 198 -7.14 9.99 23.93
C PRO A 198 -6.86 8.54 24.33
N ALA A 199 -7.66 7.61 23.77
CA ALA A 199 -7.43 6.18 23.87
C ALA A 199 -7.43 5.56 22.46
N LEU A 200 -6.79 4.39 22.33
CA LEU A 200 -6.61 3.68 21.07
C LEU A 200 -7.29 2.32 21.14
N ILE A 201 -8.08 1.99 20.11
CA ILE A 201 -8.80 0.72 20.01
C ILE A 201 -8.44 0.08 18.67
N LEU A 202 -7.71 -1.04 18.73
CA LEU A 202 -7.21 -1.75 17.56
C LEU A 202 -7.31 -3.27 17.72
N SER A 203 -7.36 -3.99 16.61
CA SER A 203 -7.05 -5.42 16.58
C SER A 203 -5.55 -5.63 16.83
N GLN A 204 -5.20 -6.43 17.84
CA GLN A 204 -3.80 -6.77 18.14
C GLN A 204 -3.14 -7.49 16.96
N ALA A 205 -3.88 -8.33 16.24
CA ALA A 205 -3.37 -9.05 15.06
C ALA A 205 -2.98 -8.07 13.94
N ILE A 206 -3.81 -7.04 13.70
CA ILE A 206 -3.53 -6.02 12.67
C ILE A 206 -2.34 -5.16 13.10
N ASP A 207 -2.29 -4.68 14.33
CA ASP A 207 -1.17 -3.86 14.79
C ASP A 207 0.15 -4.65 14.75
N SER A 208 0.13 -5.92 15.15
CA SER A 208 1.30 -6.81 15.05
C SER A 208 1.76 -7.02 13.60
N LEU A 209 0.81 -7.21 12.66
CA LEU A 209 1.10 -7.30 11.23
C LEU A 209 1.78 -6.03 10.70
N LEU A 210 1.40 -4.88 11.24
CA LEU A 210 1.97 -3.56 10.94
C LEU A 210 3.20 -3.23 11.81
N THR A 211 3.76 -4.21 12.51
CA THR A 211 4.94 -4.07 13.38
C THR A 211 4.76 -3.05 14.51
N GLY A 212 3.54 -2.95 15.06
CA GLY A 212 3.20 -2.06 16.17
C GLY A 212 3.16 -0.56 15.80
N ARG A 213 3.01 -0.21 14.53
CA ARG A 213 3.13 1.18 14.07
C ARG A 213 2.06 2.11 14.64
N PHE A 214 0.81 1.66 14.74
CA PHE A 214 -0.26 2.46 15.33
C PHE A 214 -0.06 2.65 16.83
N SER A 215 0.19 1.56 17.56
CA SER A 215 0.35 1.61 19.01
C SER A 215 1.61 2.36 19.44
N ALA A 216 2.74 2.14 18.76
CA ALA A 216 3.98 2.86 19.03
C ALA A 216 3.84 4.38 18.82
N ALA A 217 3.20 4.80 17.73
CA ALA A 217 2.95 6.21 17.45
C ALA A 217 1.98 6.84 18.45
N PHE A 218 0.93 6.11 18.85
CA PHE A 218 0.00 6.54 19.90
C PHE A 218 0.73 6.79 21.24
N LEU A 219 1.62 5.89 21.64
CA LEU A 219 2.43 6.08 22.84
C LEU A 219 3.38 7.26 22.70
N GLN A 220 4.11 7.33 21.59
CA GLN A 220 5.10 8.38 21.34
C GLN A 220 4.47 9.77 21.27
N SER A 221 3.28 9.91 20.66
CA SER A 221 2.60 11.20 20.52
C SER A 221 2.19 11.85 21.84
N GLN A 222 2.15 11.09 22.93
CA GLN A 222 1.73 11.55 24.25
C GLN A 222 2.89 11.72 25.23
N THR A 223 4.14 11.49 24.84
CA THR A 223 5.32 11.64 25.73
C THR A 223 5.50 13.07 26.25
N SER A 224 5.07 14.07 25.49
CA SER A 224 5.12 15.47 25.90
C SER A 224 4.12 15.85 26.99
N THR A 225 3.16 15.00 27.32
CA THR A 225 2.16 15.27 28.39
C THR A 225 2.74 15.11 29.79
N GLY A 226 3.92 14.50 29.95
CA GLY A 226 4.53 14.17 31.23
C GLY A 226 3.89 12.97 31.95
N GLU A 227 2.89 12.32 31.34
CA GLU A 227 2.27 11.11 31.87
C GLU A 227 3.19 9.90 31.64
N PRO A 228 3.38 8.99 32.63
CA PRO A 228 4.20 7.80 32.46
C PRO A 228 3.67 6.90 31.35
N LEU A 229 4.56 6.31 30.51
CA LEU A 229 4.19 5.48 29.37
C LEU A 229 3.28 4.30 29.73
N HIS A 230 3.49 3.67 30.90
CA HIS A 230 2.63 2.56 31.32
C HIS A 230 1.17 3.03 31.55
N LYS A 231 0.95 4.27 32.03
CA LYS A 231 -0.39 4.84 32.18
C LYS A 231 -1.04 5.19 30.83
N ILE A 232 -0.25 5.64 29.87
CA ILE A 232 -0.71 5.85 28.49
C ILE A 232 -1.08 4.50 27.85
N ALA A 233 -0.27 3.46 28.09
CA ALA A 233 -0.52 2.11 27.55
C ALA A 233 -1.82 1.47 28.09
N GLU A 234 -2.24 1.80 29.32
CA GLU A 234 -3.54 1.36 29.87
C GLU A 234 -4.73 1.88 29.04
N ARG A 235 -4.54 2.90 28.21
CA ARG A 235 -5.55 3.46 27.29
C ARG A 235 -5.51 2.83 25.88
N ILE A 236 -4.79 1.72 25.70
CA ILE A 236 -4.87 0.88 24.49
C ILE A 236 -5.80 -0.28 24.79
N TRP A 237 -6.89 -0.40 24.02
CA TRP A 237 -7.80 -1.54 24.07
C TRP A 237 -7.60 -2.42 22.85
N TRP A 238 -7.33 -3.70 23.10
CA TRP A 238 -7.19 -4.68 22.04
C TRP A 238 -8.55 -5.26 21.69
N PHE A 239 -9.11 -4.78 20.60
CA PHE A 239 -10.44 -5.14 20.12
C PHE A 239 -10.58 -6.62 19.85
N GLN A 240 -11.67 -7.19 20.37
CA GLN A 240 -12.15 -8.53 20.08
C GLN A 240 -13.62 -8.45 19.66
N PRO A 241 -14.04 -9.12 18.55
CA PRO A 241 -15.44 -9.16 18.15
C PRO A 241 -16.33 -9.71 19.29
N GLY A 242 -17.43 -9.02 19.57
CA GLY A 242 -18.41 -9.44 20.60
C GLY A 242 -18.05 -9.10 22.05
N ASP A 243 -16.86 -8.55 22.34
CA ASP A 243 -16.39 -8.25 23.70
C ASP A 243 -16.84 -6.86 24.21
N GLN A 244 -18.12 -6.53 23.99
CA GLN A 244 -18.69 -5.25 24.38
C GLN A 244 -18.66 -5.02 25.89
N SER A 245 -18.90 -6.05 26.73
CA SER A 245 -18.95 -5.91 28.18
C SER A 245 -17.59 -5.51 28.75
N SER A 246 -16.54 -6.23 28.40
CA SER A 246 -15.16 -5.93 28.87
C SER A 246 -14.68 -4.58 28.34
N PHE A 247 -15.07 -4.21 27.12
CA PHE A 247 -14.79 -2.88 26.59
C PHE A 247 -15.45 -1.77 27.44
N LEU A 248 -16.70 -1.92 27.82
CA LEU A 248 -17.43 -0.93 28.62
C LEU A 248 -16.84 -0.83 30.06
N GLU A 249 -16.41 -1.93 30.65
CA GLU A 249 -15.71 -1.94 31.94
C GLU A 249 -14.37 -1.19 31.84
N TRP A 250 -13.55 -1.50 30.84
CA TRP A 250 -12.30 -0.78 30.59
C TRP A 250 -12.52 0.71 30.33
N PHE A 251 -13.54 1.05 29.52
CA PHE A 251 -13.90 2.43 29.21
C PHE A 251 -14.30 3.21 30.47
N ALA A 252 -15.08 2.59 31.37
CA ALA A 252 -15.50 3.19 32.64
C ALA A 252 -14.31 3.40 33.60
N GLN A 253 -13.30 2.54 33.57
CA GLN A 253 -12.09 2.64 34.39
C GLN A 253 -11.13 3.70 33.86
N THR A 254 -10.85 3.70 32.56
CA THR A 254 -9.85 4.57 31.92
C THR A 254 -10.36 5.97 31.63
N LYS A 255 -11.69 6.15 31.48
CA LYS A 255 -12.39 7.43 31.24
C LYS A 255 -11.71 8.30 30.18
N PRO A 256 -11.52 7.78 28.95
CA PRO A 256 -10.95 8.57 27.88
C PRO A 256 -11.98 9.63 27.40
N ASP A 257 -11.49 10.78 26.96
CA ASP A 257 -12.32 11.86 26.40
C ASP A 257 -12.44 11.77 24.87
N SER A 258 -11.63 10.93 24.27
CA SER A 258 -11.64 10.66 22.83
C SER A 258 -11.09 9.26 22.51
N LEU A 259 -11.60 8.65 21.43
CA LEU A 259 -11.20 7.33 20.98
C LEU A 259 -10.74 7.37 19.51
N LEU A 260 -9.57 6.79 19.27
CA LEU A 260 -9.07 6.46 17.95
C LEU A 260 -9.33 4.97 17.70
N THR A 261 -9.91 4.61 16.56
CA THR A 261 -10.25 3.21 16.29
C THR A 261 -10.23 2.90 14.80
N THR A 262 -10.11 1.62 14.45
CA THR A 262 -10.39 1.06 13.12
C THR A 262 -11.69 0.26 13.09
N HIS A 263 -12.51 0.35 14.15
CA HIS A 263 -13.71 -0.47 14.35
C HIS A 263 -14.95 0.41 14.53
N LEU A 264 -15.89 0.34 13.58
CA LEU A 264 -17.14 1.10 13.63
C LEU A 264 -18.08 0.61 14.74
N GLU A 265 -17.93 -0.64 15.17
CA GLU A 265 -18.73 -1.29 16.23
C GLU A 265 -18.62 -0.57 17.59
N ILE A 266 -17.58 0.20 17.80
CA ILE A 266 -17.37 0.94 19.06
C ILE A 266 -18.48 1.98 19.28
N ALA A 267 -18.96 2.62 18.22
CA ALA A 267 -20.02 3.63 18.37
C ALA A 267 -21.35 3.07 18.89
N PRO A 268 -21.95 1.99 18.32
CA PRO A 268 -23.13 1.37 18.89
C PRO A 268 -22.91 0.81 20.31
N TRP A 269 -21.70 0.32 20.64
CA TRP A 269 -21.41 -0.13 22.02
C TRP A 269 -21.49 1.00 23.03
N LEU A 270 -21.00 2.19 22.68
CA LEU A 270 -21.02 3.37 23.52
C LEU A 270 -22.41 3.99 23.65
N LYS A 271 -23.29 3.86 22.66
CA LYS A 271 -24.64 4.46 22.66
C LYS A 271 -25.45 4.05 23.89
N ASN A 272 -25.22 2.85 24.40
CA ASN A 272 -25.87 2.31 25.59
C ASN A 272 -25.07 2.49 26.88
N ALA A 273 -23.90 3.14 26.81
CA ALA A 273 -23.07 3.37 27.98
C ALA A 273 -23.68 4.45 28.88
N LYS A 274 -23.70 4.20 30.21
CA LYS A 274 -24.20 5.15 31.22
C LYS A 274 -23.13 6.19 31.63
N THR A 275 -22.18 6.49 30.76
CA THR A 275 -21.05 7.38 31.04
C THR A 275 -21.00 8.53 30.04
N SER A 276 -20.13 9.53 30.30
CA SER A 276 -19.88 10.60 29.34
C SER A 276 -19.32 10.03 28.05
N LEU A 277 -19.97 10.35 26.92
CA LEU A 277 -19.58 9.85 25.62
C LEU A 277 -18.31 10.56 25.12
N PRO A 278 -17.33 9.84 24.57
CA PRO A 278 -16.08 10.40 24.03
C PRO A 278 -16.28 10.95 22.62
N ALA A 279 -15.37 11.81 22.16
CA ALA A 279 -15.21 12.06 20.73
C ALA A 279 -14.65 10.81 20.03
N LEU A 280 -15.08 10.56 18.80
CA LEU A 280 -14.61 9.40 18.02
C LEU A 280 -13.89 9.86 16.76
N ALA A 281 -12.79 9.16 16.40
CA ALA A 281 -12.12 9.33 15.13
C ALA A 281 -11.65 7.96 14.59
N HIS A 282 -11.86 7.74 13.29
CA HIS A 282 -11.48 6.51 12.62
C HIS A 282 -10.08 6.62 12.03
N LEU A 283 -9.18 5.65 12.27
CA LEU A 283 -7.80 5.68 11.77
C LEU A 283 -7.67 5.28 10.29
N ASP A 284 -8.71 4.73 9.71
CA ASP A 284 -8.80 4.43 8.27
C ASP A 284 -10.16 4.91 7.76
N TRP A 285 -10.33 6.24 7.75
CA TRP A 285 -11.56 6.89 7.35
C TRP A 285 -11.83 6.73 5.85
N ASP A 286 -13.09 6.52 5.51
CA ASP A 286 -13.57 6.42 4.12
C ASP A 286 -14.81 7.30 3.93
N PRO A 287 -15.03 7.92 2.75
CA PRO A 287 -16.20 8.76 2.47
C PRO A 287 -17.56 8.11 2.76
N SER A 288 -17.66 6.80 2.77
CA SER A 288 -18.88 6.07 3.15
C SER A 288 -19.20 6.14 4.64
N MET A 289 -18.24 6.52 5.48
CA MET A 289 -18.40 6.63 6.94
C MET A 289 -19.06 7.97 7.31
N THR A 290 -20.35 8.09 7.01
CA THR A 290 -21.10 9.34 7.22
C THR A 290 -21.02 9.81 8.67
N GLY A 291 -20.60 11.06 8.86
CA GLY A 291 -20.51 11.70 10.18
C GLY A 291 -19.29 11.35 11.01
N TRP A 292 -18.47 10.38 10.60
CA TRP A 292 -17.20 10.10 11.28
C TRP A 292 -16.11 11.11 10.91
N ALA A 293 -15.36 11.55 11.90
CA ALA A 293 -14.05 12.15 11.70
C ALA A 293 -12.98 11.07 11.63
N GLY A 294 -11.83 11.40 11.08
CA GLY A 294 -10.72 10.44 11.09
C GLY A 294 -9.60 10.76 10.12
N MET A 295 -8.76 9.77 9.91
CA MET A 295 -7.60 9.83 9.02
C MET A 295 -7.92 9.13 7.70
N ASN A 296 -8.05 9.89 6.62
CA ASN A 296 -8.09 9.33 5.28
C ASN A 296 -6.66 8.90 4.90
N GLN A 297 -6.44 7.60 4.82
CA GLN A 297 -5.12 7.03 4.52
C GLN A 297 -4.76 7.07 3.03
N ASN A 298 -5.57 7.72 2.20
CA ASN A 298 -5.32 7.86 0.75
C ASN A 298 -5.07 6.52 0.05
N ASN A 299 -5.85 5.50 0.38
CA ASN A 299 -5.68 4.11 -0.09
C ASN A 299 -5.65 4.00 -1.63
N GLU A 300 -6.38 4.85 -2.37
CA GLU A 300 -6.29 4.87 -3.83
C GLU A 300 -4.89 5.29 -4.31
N THR A 301 -4.28 6.27 -3.66
CA THR A 301 -2.90 6.68 -3.98
C THR A 301 -1.90 5.57 -3.69
N VAL A 302 -2.10 4.82 -2.60
CA VAL A 302 -1.27 3.64 -2.29
C VAL A 302 -1.38 2.60 -3.40
N GLY A 303 -2.60 2.32 -3.88
CA GLY A 303 -2.83 1.42 -5.02
C GLY A 303 -2.14 1.90 -6.31
N ALA A 304 -2.29 3.17 -6.65
CA ALA A 304 -1.67 3.77 -7.82
C ALA A 304 -0.14 3.71 -7.78
N ASN A 305 0.47 3.99 -6.62
CA ASN A 305 1.92 3.94 -6.42
C ASN A 305 2.49 2.52 -6.62
N ALA A 306 1.75 1.47 -6.29
CA ALA A 306 2.18 0.10 -6.55
C ALA A 306 2.32 -0.16 -8.06
N VAL A 307 1.42 0.37 -8.88
CA VAL A 307 1.52 0.30 -10.35
C VAL A 307 2.70 1.10 -10.87
N ASP A 308 2.96 2.28 -10.32
CA ASP A 308 4.11 3.10 -10.71
C ASP A 308 5.43 2.38 -10.39
N LEU A 309 5.53 1.72 -9.23
CA LEU A 309 6.66 0.85 -8.89
C LEU A 309 6.81 -0.28 -9.92
N LEU A 310 5.74 -1.06 -10.19
CA LEU A 310 5.77 -2.14 -11.17
C LEU A 310 6.22 -1.64 -12.54
N SER A 311 5.58 -0.60 -13.05
CA SER A 311 5.88 -0.02 -14.37
C SER A 311 7.33 0.49 -14.44
N SER A 312 7.81 1.16 -13.40
CA SER A 312 9.16 1.70 -13.32
C SER A 312 10.23 0.60 -13.31
N HIS A 313 10.03 -0.47 -12.52
CA HIS A 313 10.95 -1.61 -12.46
C HIS A 313 10.92 -2.41 -13.75
N LEU A 314 9.73 -2.61 -14.34
CA LEU A 314 9.59 -3.27 -15.64
C LEU A 314 10.34 -2.53 -16.76
N MET A 315 10.24 -1.20 -16.81
CA MET A 315 10.97 -0.39 -17.82
C MET A 315 12.49 -0.47 -17.66
N ARG A 316 12.99 -0.76 -16.46
CA ARG A 316 14.43 -0.94 -16.20
C ARG A 316 14.88 -2.39 -16.40
N GLY A 317 13.95 -3.33 -16.61
CA GLY A 317 14.26 -4.75 -16.71
C GLY A 317 14.74 -5.35 -15.38
N GLU A 318 14.29 -4.80 -14.26
CA GLU A 318 14.61 -5.29 -12.91
C GLU A 318 13.64 -6.40 -12.53
N HIS A 319 14.15 -7.62 -12.34
CA HIS A 319 13.39 -8.80 -11.93
C HIS A 319 14.02 -9.41 -10.68
N GLY A 320 13.26 -10.24 -9.98
CA GLY A 320 13.72 -10.91 -8.77
C GLY A 320 13.70 -10.02 -7.53
N LEU A 321 14.32 -10.51 -6.47
CA LEU A 321 14.46 -9.74 -5.23
C LEU A 321 15.44 -8.57 -5.44
N PRO A 322 15.05 -7.36 -5.02
CA PRO A 322 15.93 -6.20 -5.15
C PRO A 322 17.09 -6.27 -4.16
N LEU A 323 18.26 -5.74 -4.53
CA LEU A 323 19.39 -5.54 -3.61
C LEU A 323 19.00 -4.65 -2.42
N SER A 324 18.11 -3.69 -2.65
CA SER A 324 17.54 -2.81 -1.63
C SER A 324 16.07 -2.56 -1.94
N ALA A 325 15.20 -3.02 -1.06
CA ALA A 325 13.76 -2.82 -1.20
C ALA A 325 13.39 -1.35 -0.98
N LYS A 326 12.56 -0.81 -1.86
CA LYS A 326 11.98 0.54 -1.72
C LYS A 326 10.61 0.42 -1.07
N VAL A 327 10.34 1.27 -0.09
CA VAL A 327 9.04 1.40 0.54
C VAL A 327 8.51 2.79 0.25
N LEU A 328 7.44 2.88 -0.51
CA LEU A 328 6.68 4.09 -0.74
C LEU A 328 5.59 4.16 0.33
N GLN A 329 5.62 5.20 1.16
CA GLN A 329 4.59 5.44 2.17
C GLN A 329 3.78 6.68 1.81
N VAL A 330 2.46 6.57 1.95
CA VAL A 330 1.51 7.65 1.66
C VAL A 330 1.01 8.20 2.99
N GLU A 331 1.12 9.52 3.16
CA GLU A 331 0.61 10.22 4.33
C GLU A 331 -0.91 10.29 4.32
N SER A 332 -1.49 10.28 5.52
CA SER A 332 -2.92 10.44 5.73
C SER A 332 -3.31 11.91 5.86
N GLN A 333 -4.59 12.18 5.63
CA GLN A 333 -5.18 13.50 5.82
C GLN A 333 -6.30 13.44 6.85
N TRP A 334 -6.34 14.41 7.77
CA TRP A 334 -7.42 14.54 8.73
C TRP A 334 -8.71 14.99 8.04
N VAL A 335 -9.82 14.37 8.43
CA VAL A 335 -11.18 14.70 7.99
C VAL A 335 -12.03 14.96 9.22
N ASP A 336 -12.65 16.13 9.28
CA ASP A 336 -13.59 16.49 10.35
C ASP A 336 -14.92 15.77 10.19
N GLY A 337 -15.58 15.51 11.34
CA GLY A 337 -16.88 14.86 11.34
C GLY A 337 -17.68 15.13 12.61
N ALA A 338 -18.98 14.84 12.55
CA ALA A 338 -19.89 15.01 13.68
C ALA A 338 -19.48 14.17 14.90
N SER A 339 -18.74 13.08 14.70
CA SER A 339 -18.26 12.19 15.76
C SER A 339 -17.31 12.85 16.77
N LEU A 340 -16.75 14.03 16.44
CA LEU A 340 -15.97 14.83 17.36
C LEU A 340 -16.84 15.53 18.41
N ASN A 341 -18.14 15.71 18.14
CA ASN A 341 -19.11 16.20 19.09
C ASN A 341 -20.08 15.06 19.48
N PRO A 342 -19.85 14.40 20.63
CA PRO A 342 -20.64 13.22 21.02
C PRO A 342 -22.15 13.49 21.11
N LYS A 343 -22.56 14.69 21.58
CA LYS A 343 -23.97 15.04 21.68
C LYS A 343 -24.65 15.07 20.31
N LEU A 344 -23.97 15.62 19.31
CA LEU A 344 -24.49 15.71 17.94
C LEU A 344 -24.47 14.33 17.26
N PHE A 345 -23.38 13.61 17.40
CA PHE A 345 -23.20 12.31 16.75
C PHE A 345 -24.20 11.26 17.23
N PHE A 346 -24.32 11.07 18.54
CA PHE A 346 -25.20 10.06 19.12
C PHE A 346 -26.68 10.44 19.15
N SER A 347 -27.04 11.73 18.91
CA SER A 347 -28.44 12.15 18.77
C SER A 347 -29.03 11.85 17.38
N ASN A 348 -28.20 11.61 16.38
CA ASN A 348 -28.63 11.38 15.01
C ASN A 348 -29.17 9.96 14.83
N LYS A 349 -30.45 9.82 14.43
CA LYS A 349 -31.15 8.53 14.28
C LYS A 349 -30.59 7.66 13.14
N SER A 350 -29.76 8.22 12.25
CA SER A 350 -29.20 7.51 11.08
C SER A 350 -28.04 6.56 11.39
N PHE A 351 -27.61 6.44 12.66
CA PHE A 351 -26.57 5.49 13.09
C PHE A 351 -27.14 4.19 13.68
N SER A 352 -28.32 3.78 13.26
CA SER A 352 -28.89 2.46 13.59
C SER A 352 -28.74 1.55 12.38
N ALA A 353 -27.71 0.74 12.38
CA ALA A 353 -27.49 -0.62 11.86
C ALA A 353 -26.08 -0.78 11.28
#